data_3bafe6bda01e1c22bc95509514170546
#
_entry.id   3bafe6bda01e1c22bc95509514170546
#
_cell.length_a   1.000
_cell.length_b   1.000
_cell.length_c   1.000
_cell.angle_alpha   90.00
_cell.angle_beta   90.00
_cell.angle_gamma   90.00
#
_symmetry.space_group_name_H-M   'P 1'
#
loop_
_entity.id
_entity.type
_entity.pdbx_description
1 polymer ?
#
loop_
_entity_poly.entity_id
_entity_poly.type
_entity_poly.pdbx_seq_one_letter_code
_entity_poly.pdbx_strand_id
1 'polypeptide(L)'
;MRARPETVCRLEPSRAKVQRVAMKTQTVSIAREGGIAIVTYDRGGRANAMSFAIMDELAAAALSFVDDNELRCVVLTGTDRIFSAGMDLSDPVFDQINEMSLQDKRHFSERGPRLGRAWAGIEVPVICAIEGPCLAGGLALASMCDFRVASQSARFGAPEVQVAHNMGWHSVPRLIALVGVQATRRVLLAGEEWTADEARRLGFADEVCEAGGALTAARRMADRIAGYPGLAVRMIKRQIDASAHALDYATSAYDKDQQLVAWMSEDFQAARAKFVR
;
A
#
# COMPACT_ATOMS: atom_id res chain seq x y z
N MET A 1 -41.57 -50.72 -23.15
CA MET A 1 -40.71 -50.08 -22.18
C MET A 1 -40.77 -48.56 -22.41
N ARG A 2 -41.42 -47.84 -21.53
CA ARG A 2 -41.54 -46.35 -21.60
C ARG A 2 -40.45 -45.76 -20.70
N ALA A 3 -39.58 -44.95 -21.29
CA ALA A 3 -38.58 -44.21 -20.54
C ALA A 3 -39.24 -43.13 -19.69
N ARG A 4 -38.80 -42.99 -18.42
CA ARG A 4 -39.19 -41.92 -17.52
C ARG A 4 -38.37 -40.67 -17.81
N PRO A 5 -38.92 -39.46 -17.73
CA PRO A 5 -38.14 -38.23 -17.89
C PRO A 5 -37.30 -37.97 -16.61
N GLU A 6 -36.02 -37.71 -16.78
CA GLU A 6 -35.14 -37.22 -15.70
C GLU A 6 -35.50 -35.78 -15.31
N THR A 7 -35.83 -35.62 -14.06
CA THR A 7 -36.06 -34.31 -13.46
C THR A 7 -34.74 -33.64 -13.17
N VAL A 8 -34.34 -32.69 -14.03
CA VAL A 8 -33.18 -31.81 -13.78
C VAL A 8 -33.54 -30.84 -12.69
N CYS A 9 -32.98 -31.04 -11.51
CA CYS A 9 -33.07 -30.12 -10.39
C CYS A 9 -32.27 -28.83 -10.72
N ARG A 10 -32.96 -27.76 -11.09
CA ARG A 10 -32.36 -26.42 -11.21
C ARG A 10 -32.18 -25.84 -9.83
N LEU A 11 -30.97 -25.84 -9.32
CA LEU A 11 -30.58 -25.03 -8.16
C LEU A 11 -30.57 -23.55 -8.58
N GLU A 12 -31.58 -22.80 -8.17
CA GLU A 12 -31.55 -21.35 -8.23
C GLU A 12 -30.53 -20.84 -7.20
N PRO A 13 -29.56 -19.98 -7.61
CA PRO A 13 -28.66 -19.40 -6.64
C PRO A 13 -29.41 -18.41 -5.76
N SER A 14 -29.55 -18.74 -4.49
CA SER A 14 -30.06 -17.83 -3.46
C SER A 14 -29.17 -16.58 -3.42
N ARG A 15 -29.68 -15.46 -3.94
CA ARG A 15 -29.08 -14.13 -3.79
C ARG A 15 -29.32 -13.63 -2.36
N ALA A 16 -28.63 -14.21 -1.39
CA ALA A 16 -28.48 -13.57 -0.10
C ALA A 16 -27.60 -12.33 -0.28
N LYS A 17 -28.20 -11.13 -0.17
CA LYS A 17 -27.45 -9.87 -0.05
C LYS A 17 -26.66 -9.93 1.26
N VAL A 18 -25.40 -10.33 1.18
CA VAL A 18 -24.46 -10.17 2.30
C VAL A 18 -24.23 -8.67 2.44
N GLN A 19 -24.89 -8.05 3.40
CA GLN A 19 -24.56 -6.71 3.88
C GLN A 19 -23.18 -6.82 4.54
N ARG A 20 -22.11 -6.52 3.78
CA ARG A 20 -20.76 -6.43 4.35
C ARG A 20 -20.70 -5.17 5.19
N VAL A 21 -20.58 -5.36 6.50
CA VAL A 21 -20.38 -4.30 7.49
C VAL A 21 -19.11 -3.51 7.13
N ALA A 22 -19.20 -2.19 7.11
CA ALA A 22 -18.04 -1.33 6.97
C ALA A 22 -17.04 -1.62 8.11
N MET A 23 -15.84 -2.07 7.77
CA MET A 23 -14.79 -2.29 8.76
C MET A 23 -14.31 -0.91 9.26
N LYS A 24 -14.36 -0.70 10.55
CA LYS A 24 -13.77 0.47 11.19
C LYS A 24 -12.95 -0.01 12.38
N THR A 25 -11.63 0.18 12.29
CA THR A 25 -10.72 0.02 13.42
C THR A 25 -10.46 1.39 14.06
N GLN A 26 -9.53 1.49 15.00
CA GLN A 26 -9.20 2.78 15.62
C GLN A 26 -8.55 3.75 14.62
N THR A 27 -7.79 3.23 13.63
CA THR A 27 -6.97 4.04 12.73
C THR A 27 -7.27 3.84 11.25
N VAL A 28 -7.90 2.73 10.86
CA VAL A 28 -8.27 2.44 9.47
C VAL A 28 -9.77 2.37 9.33
N SER A 29 -10.32 3.06 8.34
CA SER A 29 -11.74 3.03 7.99
C SER A 29 -11.94 2.72 6.51
N ILE A 30 -13.03 2.01 6.20
CA ILE A 30 -13.44 1.69 4.83
C ILE A 30 -14.84 2.25 4.61
N ALA A 31 -14.95 3.24 3.73
CA ALA A 31 -16.23 3.72 3.23
C ALA A 31 -16.54 3.06 1.88
N ARG A 32 -17.82 2.76 1.62
CA ARG A 32 -18.28 2.15 0.38
C ARG A 32 -19.25 3.08 -0.34
N GLU A 33 -18.98 3.32 -1.60
CA GLU A 33 -19.85 4.13 -2.47
C GLU A 33 -20.01 3.39 -3.80
N GLY A 34 -21.13 2.66 -3.94
CA GLY A 34 -21.32 1.75 -5.06
C GLY A 34 -20.23 0.67 -5.11
N GLY A 35 -19.58 0.52 -6.25
CA GLY A 35 -18.45 -0.40 -6.43
C GLY A 35 -17.08 0.15 -6.02
N ILE A 36 -17.01 1.32 -5.39
CA ILE A 36 -15.76 1.95 -4.97
C ILE A 36 -15.60 1.82 -3.45
N ALA A 37 -14.44 1.36 -3.00
CA ALA A 37 -14.04 1.38 -1.60
C ALA A 37 -13.01 2.48 -1.36
N ILE A 38 -13.24 3.33 -0.36
CA ILE A 38 -12.30 4.35 0.08
C ILE A 38 -11.73 3.89 1.42
N VAL A 39 -10.43 3.60 1.44
CA VAL A 39 -9.69 3.23 2.63
C VAL A 39 -8.92 4.44 3.11
N THR A 40 -9.27 4.91 4.30
CA THR A 40 -8.57 6.03 4.95
C THR A 40 -7.87 5.50 6.18
N TYR A 41 -6.59 5.88 6.35
CA TYR A 41 -5.91 5.67 7.61
C TYR A 41 -5.48 6.99 8.22
N ASP A 42 -5.80 7.14 9.50
CA ASP A 42 -5.52 8.32 10.28
C ASP A 42 -5.14 7.91 11.69
N ARG A 43 -3.90 8.20 12.05
CA ARG A 43 -3.37 7.91 13.38
C ARG A 43 -3.74 8.97 14.41
N GLY A 44 -4.33 10.08 14.00
CA GLY A 44 -4.63 11.23 14.88
C GLY A 44 -3.40 12.04 15.28
N GLY A 45 -2.30 11.96 14.52
CA GLY A 45 -1.06 12.69 14.79
C GLY A 45 0.21 11.98 14.35
N ARG A 46 1.35 12.33 14.95
CA ARG A 46 2.68 11.72 14.69
C ARG A 46 3.02 11.61 13.20
N ALA A 47 2.69 12.66 12.44
CA ALA A 47 2.91 12.73 11.00
C ALA A 47 2.35 11.49 10.24
N ASN A 48 1.25 10.92 10.73
CA ASN A 48 0.60 9.72 10.19
C ASN A 48 1.58 8.55 9.94
N ALA A 49 2.58 8.41 10.83
CA ALA A 49 3.54 7.32 10.75
C ALA A 49 2.86 5.98 11.06
N MET A 50 3.20 4.95 10.31
CA MET A 50 2.63 3.61 10.45
C MET A 50 3.28 2.86 11.61
N SER A 51 2.54 2.64 12.70
CA SER A 51 2.88 1.66 13.72
C SER A 51 2.69 0.24 13.17
N PHE A 52 3.23 -0.76 13.84
CA PHE A 52 3.00 -2.15 13.45
C PHE A 52 1.52 -2.54 13.49
N ALA A 53 0.75 -1.98 14.43
CA ALA A 53 -0.70 -2.17 14.48
C ALA A 53 -1.39 -1.61 13.23
N ILE A 54 -1.05 -0.40 12.78
CA ILE A 54 -1.59 0.20 11.56
C ILE A 54 -1.21 -0.64 10.33
N MET A 55 0.00 -1.17 10.26
CA MET A 55 0.39 -2.07 9.17
C MET A 55 -0.50 -3.31 9.11
N ASP A 56 -0.79 -3.94 10.27
CA ASP A 56 -1.67 -5.11 10.35
C ASP A 56 -3.12 -4.73 9.97
N GLU A 57 -3.63 -3.58 10.41
CA GLU A 57 -4.96 -3.07 10.06
C GLU A 57 -5.07 -2.77 8.54
N LEU A 58 -4.08 -2.11 7.95
CA LEU A 58 -4.04 -1.84 6.50
C LEU A 58 -3.94 -3.13 5.67
N ALA A 59 -3.16 -4.12 6.14
CA ALA A 59 -3.10 -5.42 5.49
C ALA A 59 -4.44 -6.16 5.58
N ALA A 60 -5.11 -6.13 6.73
CA ALA A 60 -6.44 -6.70 6.92
C ALA A 60 -7.48 -6.00 6.03
N ALA A 61 -7.40 -4.68 5.90
CA ALA A 61 -8.28 -3.92 4.99
C ALA A 61 -8.11 -4.38 3.54
N ALA A 62 -6.88 -4.52 3.05
CA ALA A 62 -6.61 -5.01 1.69
C ALA A 62 -7.14 -6.45 1.49
N LEU A 63 -6.90 -7.34 2.46
CA LEU A 63 -7.37 -8.73 2.40
C LEU A 63 -8.89 -8.85 2.48
N SER A 64 -9.61 -7.87 3.07
CA SER A 64 -11.07 -7.87 3.11
C SER A 64 -11.73 -7.72 1.74
N PHE A 65 -10.96 -7.34 0.72
CA PHE A 65 -11.44 -7.21 -0.67
C PHE A 65 -11.33 -8.49 -1.48
N VAL A 66 -10.67 -9.52 -0.95
CA VAL A 66 -10.65 -10.86 -1.57
C VAL A 66 -12.08 -11.38 -1.68
N ASP A 67 -12.43 -11.98 -2.80
CA ASP A 67 -13.78 -12.49 -3.12
C ASP A 67 -14.89 -11.42 -3.22
N ASP A 68 -14.54 -10.12 -3.27
CA ASP A 68 -15.51 -9.06 -3.47
C ASP A 68 -15.77 -8.79 -4.96
N ASN A 69 -16.75 -9.51 -5.50
CA ASN A 69 -17.10 -9.40 -6.92
C ASN A 69 -17.83 -8.10 -7.30
N GLU A 70 -18.39 -7.38 -6.31
CA GLU A 70 -19.05 -6.09 -6.54
C GLU A 70 -18.06 -4.93 -6.56
N LEU A 71 -16.85 -5.14 -6.03
CA LEU A 71 -15.81 -4.11 -6.00
C LEU A 71 -15.30 -3.82 -7.42
N ARG A 72 -15.12 -2.54 -7.74
CA ARG A 72 -14.64 -2.04 -9.04
C ARG A 72 -13.32 -1.30 -8.92
N CYS A 73 -13.12 -0.58 -7.84
CA CYS A 73 -11.91 0.21 -7.60
C CYS A 73 -11.71 0.42 -6.09
N VAL A 74 -10.47 0.59 -5.67
CA VAL A 74 -10.11 1.00 -4.30
C VAL A 74 -9.38 2.33 -4.37
N VAL A 75 -9.73 3.26 -3.48
CA VAL A 75 -8.97 4.48 -3.22
C VAL A 75 -8.32 4.36 -1.85
N LEU A 76 -7.00 4.51 -1.76
CA LEU A 76 -6.24 4.57 -0.52
C LEU A 76 -5.84 6.01 -0.24
N THR A 77 -6.08 6.51 0.96
CA THR A 77 -5.66 7.84 1.37
C THR A 77 -5.21 7.89 2.84
N GLY A 78 -4.38 8.86 3.17
CA GLY A 78 -4.07 9.23 4.54
C GLY A 78 -5.02 10.33 5.05
N THR A 79 -4.46 11.32 5.77
CA THR A 79 -5.21 12.50 6.21
C THR A 79 -5.26 13.57 5.11
N ASP A 80 -6.00 14.65 5.37
CA ASP A 80 -6.08 15.83 4.52
C ASP A 80 -4.76 16.64 4.41
N ARG A 81 -3.74 16.29 5.20
CA ARG A 81 -2.46 17.04 5.28
C ARG A 81 -1.24 16.18 4.99
N ILE A 82 -1.34 14.89 5.24
CA ILE A 82 -0.19 13.99 5.16
C ILE A 82 -0.64 12.58 4.82
N PHE A 83 0.02 12.01 3.82
CA PHE A 83 -0.18 10.60 3.52
C PHE A 83 0.50 9.73 4.59
N SER A 84 1.82 9.81 4.71
CA SER A 84 2.59 9.13 5.77
C SER A 84 4.03 9.63 5.85
N ALA A 85 4.56 9.72 7.07
CA ALA A 85 6.00 9.85 7.32
C ALA A 85 6.77 8.51 7.29
N GLY A 86 6.10 7.41 7.00
CA GLY A 86 6.71 6.07 6.98
C GLY A 86 6.48 5.27 8.26
N MET A 87 7.41 4.37 8.58
CA MET A 87 7.34 3.54 9.77
C MET A 87 7.57 4.36 11.04
N ASP A 88 6.77 4.10 12.09
CA ASP A 88 6.96 4.74 13.39
C ASP A 88 8.16 4.16 14.14
N LEU A 89 9.30 4.82 14.07
CA LEU A 89 10.50 4.43 14.78
C LEU A 89 10.40 4.57 16.32
N SER A 90 9.36 5.25 16.82
CA SER A 90 9.06 5.35 18.24
C SER A 90 8.07 4.30 18.74
N ASP A 91 7.65 3.34 17.88
CA ASP A 91 6.74 2.27 18.29
C ASP A 91 7.38 1.45 19.44
N PRO A 92 6.69 1.30 20.59
CA PRO A 92 7.22 0.56 21.75
C PRO A 92 7.60 -0.89 21.45
N VAL A 93 7.08 -1.45 20.38
CA VAL A 93 7.43 -2.82 19.95
C VAL A 93 8.92 -2.95 19.63
N PHE A 94 9.59 -1.89 19.20
CA PHE A 94 11.04 -1.92 18.97
C PHE A 94 11.84 -2.24 20.23
N ASP A 95 11.36 -1.86 21.41
CA ASP A 95 12.02 -2.18 22.68
C ASP A 95 11.87 -3.66 23.01
N GLN A 96 10.73 -4.26 22.65
CA GLN A 96 10.47 -5.70 22.83
C GLN A 96 11.25 -6.55 21.82
N ILE A 97 11.52 -6.04 20.61
CA ILE A 97 12.26 -6.78 19.57
C ILE A 97 13.63 -7.26 20.10
N ASN A 98 14.31 -6.48 20.92
CA ASN A 98 15.63 -6.86 21.45
C ASN A 98 15.59 -8.15 22.29
N GLU A 99 14.46 -8.42 22.96
CA GLU A 99 14.24 -9.59 23.80
C GLU A 99 13.71 -10.82 23.04
N MET A 100 13.25 -10.63 21.80
CA MET A 100 12.71 -11.71 20.97
C MET A 100 13.80 -12.68 20.51
N SER A 101 13.42 -13.95 20.29
CA SER A 101 14.28 -14.89 19.55
C SER A 101 14.52 -14.40 18.12
N LEU A 102 15.60 -14.83 17.48
CA LEU A 102 15.89 -14.47 16.09
C LEU A 102 14.76 -14.90 15.14
N GLN A 103 14.14 -16.04 15.40
CA GLN A 103 13.00 -16.53 14.64
C GLN A 103 11.79 -15.59 14.76
N ASP A 104 11.49 -15.13 15.97
CA ASP A 104 10.38 -14.20 16.20
C ASP A 104 10.66 -12.84 15.59
N LYS A 105 11.90 -12.32 15.70
CA LYS A 105 12.34 -11.09 15.02
C LYS A 105 12.13 -11.18 13.52
N ARG A 106 12.50 -12.32 12.91
CA ARG A 106 12.32 -12.56 11.48
C ARG A 106 10.84 -12.65 11.08
N HIS A 107 10.03 -13.29 11.92
CA HIS A 107 8.58 -13.31 11.70
C HIS A 107 7.98 -11.91 11.83
N PHE A 108 8.48 -11.13 12.78
CA PHE A 108 8.03 -9.77 13.03
C PHE A 108 8.35 -8.82 11.86
N SER A 109 9.55 -8.95 11.25
CA SER A 109 9.95 -8.14 10.09
C SER A 109 9.11 -8.41 8.83
N GLU A 110 8.31 -9.49 8.81
CA GLU A 110 7.41 -9.84 7.70
C GLU A 110 6.19 -8.90 7.58
N ARG A 111 5.87 -8.07 8.58
CA ARG A 111 4.67 -7.22 8.56
C ARG A 111 4.65 -6.23 7.41
N GLY A 112 5.76 -5.55 7.16
CA GLY A 112 5.88 -4.64 6.02
C GLY A 112 5.73 -5.33 4.67
N PRO A 113 6.50 -6.40 4.38
CA PRO A 113 6.31 -7.22 3.18
C PRO A 113 4.89 -7.77 3.01
N ARG A 114 4.24 -8.20 4.11
CA ARG A 114 2.85 -8.67 4.09
C ARG A 114 1.88 -7.56 3.69
N LEU A 115 2.05 -6.37 4.26
CA LEU A 115 1.29 -5.18 3.89
C LEU A 115 1.44 -4.89 2.39
N GLY A 116 2.68 -4.82 1.89
CA GLY A 116 2.95 -4.57 0.47
C GLY A 116 2.27 -5.59 -0.44
N ARG A 117 2.42 -6.89 -0.15
CA ARG A 117 1.78 -7.96 -0.94
C ARG A 117 0.25 -7.90 -0.88
N ALA A 118 -0.34 -7.58 0.27
CA ALA A 118 -1.78 -7.48 0.41
C ALA A 118 -2.35 -6.38 -0.50
N TRP A 119 -1.72 -5.20 -0.53
CA TRP A 119 -2.15 -4.09 -1.39
C TRP A 119 -1.89 -4.35 -2.86
N ALA A 120 -0.72 -4.88 -3.22
CA ALA A 120 -0.39 -5.25 -4.59
C ALA A 120 -1.28 -6.38 -5.14
N GLY A 121 -1.78 -7.25 -4.25
CA GLY A 121 -2.63 -8.40 -4.62
C GLY A 121 -4.12 -8.07 -4.79
N ILE A 122 -4.56 -6.82 -4.60
CA ILE A 122 -5.95 -6.42 -4.84
C ILE A 122 -6.24 -6.53 -6.34
N GLU A 123 -7.27 -7.31 -6.70
CA GLU A 123 -7.56 -7.61 -8.11
C GLU A 123 -8.16 -6.46 -8.91
N VAL A 124 -8.79 -5.49 -8.24
CA VAL A 124 -9.30 -4.27 -8.88
C VAL A 124 -8.25 -3.16 -8.83
N PRO A 125 -8.33 -2.14 -9.71
CA PRO A 125 -7.42 -1.01 -9.65
C PRO A 125 -7.44 -0.30 -8.30
N VAL A 126 -6.24 0.02 -7.81
CA VAL A 126 -6.00 0.75 -6.57
C VAL A 126 -5.41 2.11 -6.91
N ILE A 127 -6.06 3.17 -6.45
CA ILE A 127 -5.63 4.56 -6.64
C ILE A 127 -5.20 5.12 -5.29
N CYS A 128 -3.95 5.58 -5.19
CA CYS A 128 -3.44 6.25 -4.01
C CYS A 128 -3.67 7.75 -4.13
N ALA A 129 -4.44 8.34 -3.20
CA ALA A 129 -4.66 9.77 -3.09
C ALA A 129 -3.70 10.36 -2.03
N ILE A 130 -2.81 11.24 -2.45
CA ILE A 130 -1.66 11.66 -1.65
C ILE A 130 -1.69 13.16 -1.38
N GLU A 131 -1.94 13.53 -0.12
CA GLU A 131 -1.74 14.88 0.40
C GLU A 131 -0.44 14.95 1.19
N GLY A 132 0.34 16.02 1.02
CA GLY A 132 1.56 16.29 1.78
C GLY A 132 2.62 15.18 1.71
N PRO A 133 3.39 14.98 2.80
CA PRO A 133 4.46 14.00 2.83
C PRO A 133 4.02 12.54 2.61
N CYS A 134 4.72 11.85 1.72
CA CYS A 134 4.62 10.43 1.42
C CYS A 134 6.05 9.85 1.44
N LEU A 135 6.53 9.53 2.63
CA LEU A 135 7.94 9.22 2.87
C LEU A 135 8.12 7.77 3.33
N ALA A 136 9.30 7.21 3.09
CA ALA A 136 9.71 5.91 3.62
C ALA A 136 8.68 4.80 3.32
N GLY A 137 8.18 4.14 4.35
CA GLY A 137 7.10 3.15 4.22
C GLY A 137 5.83 3.69 3.54
N GLY A 138 5.57 5.02 3.58
CA GLY A 138 4.50 5.66 2.81
C GLY A 138 4.77 5.59 1.30
N LEU A 139 6.01 5.87 0.88
CA LEU A 139 6.45 5.72 -0.51
C LEU A 139 6.37 4.25 -0.95
N ALA A 140 6.78 3.32 -0.06
CA ALA A 140 6.67 1.88 -0.31
C ALA A 140 5.21 1.48 -0.55
N LEU A 141 4.28 1.88 0.33
CA LEU A 141 2.86 1.57 0.20
C LEU A 141 2.25 2.20 -1.06
N ALA A 142 2.57 3.45 -1.37
CA ALA A 142 2.11 4.12 -2.58
C ALA A 142 2.61 3.44 -3.87
N SER A 143 3.81 2.83 -3.84
CA SER A 143 4.35 2.07 -4.97
C SER A 143 3.62 0.75 -5.23
N MET A 144 2.83 0.24 -4.26
CA MET A 144 2.00 -0.96 -4.41
C MET A 144 0.67 -0.69 -5.12
N CYS A 145 0.26 0.58 -5.22
CA CYS A 145 -0.96 0.99 -5.90
C CYS A 145 -0.75 1.07 -7.41
N ASP A 146 -1.84 0.94 -8.19
CA ASP A 146 -1.78 1.04 -9.65
C ASP A 146 -1.59 2.50 -10.10
N PHE A 147 -2.30 3.42 -9.47
CA PHE A 147 -2.26 4.86 -9.78
C PHE A 147 -1.98 5.69 -8.53
N ARG A 148 -1.35 6.84 -8.72
CA ARG A 148 -1.05 7.83 -7.67
C ARG A 148 -1.49 9.20 -8.12
N VAL A 149 -2.47 9.76 -7.41
CA VAL A 149 -2.94 11.13 -7.56
C VAL A 149 -2.34 11.96 -6.43
N ALA A 150 -1.48 12.88 -6.76
CA ALA A 150 -0.76 13.72 -5.81
C ALA A 150 -1.32 15.15 -5.79
N SER A 151 -1.44 15.75 -4.61
CA SER A 151 -1.64 17.19 -4.55
C SER A 151 -0.32 17.94 -4.77
N GLN A 152 -0.37 19.22 -5.10
CA GLN A 152 0.81 20.08 -5.21
C GLN A 152 1.61 20.17 -3.92
N SER A 153 0.98 19.89 -2.76
CA SER A 153 1.66 19.83 -1.46
C SER A 153 2.46 18.54 -1.24
N ALA A 154 2.27 17.52 -2.08
CA ALA A 154 2.90 16.23 -1.90
C ALA A 154 4.43 16.29 -2.03
N ARG A 155 5.10 15.52 -1.18
CA ARG A 155 6.54 15.31 -1.18
C ARG A 155 6.82 13.82 -1.06
N PHE A 156 7.75 13.33 -1.86
CA PHE A 156 8.09 11.91 -1.93
C PHE A 156 9.56 11.72 -1.61
N GLY A 157 9.87 10.81 -0.72
CA GLY A 157 11.24 10.56 -0.34
C GLY A 157 11.42 9.24 0.40
N ALA A 158 12.66 8.79 0.46
CA ALA A 158 13.06 7.56 1.14
C ALA A 158 14.29 7.83 2.04
N PRO A 159 14.07 8.36 3.25
CA PRO A 159 15.16 8.73 4.16
C PRO A 159 15.78 7.53 4.88
N GLU A 160 15.51 6.30 4.46
CA GLU A 160 16.00 5.07 5.09
C GLU A 160 17.51 5.08 5.29
N VAL A 161 18.27 5.49 4.28
CA VAL A 161 19.75 5.57 4.37
C VAL A 161 20.22 6.51 5.48
N GLN A 162 19.46 7.54 5.82
CA GLN A 162 19.78 8.51 6.87
C GLN A 162 19.53 7.96 8.28
N VAL A 163 18.74 6.90 8.38
CA VAL A 163 18.43 6.20 9.63
C VAL A 163 19.03 4.79 9.66
N ALA A 164 20.07 4.56 8.86
CA ALA A 164 20.80 3.29 8.76
C ALA A 164 19.88 2.08 8.48
N HIS A 165 18.90 2.28 7.60
CA HIS A 165 17.92 1.28 7.23
C HIS A 165 17.91 1.05 5.72
N ASN A 166 17.53 -0.15 5.28
CA ASN A 166 17.28 -0.43 3.87
C ASN A 166 15.82 -0.13 3.50
N MET A 167 15.59 0.23 2.26
CA MET A 167 14.24 0.24 1.71
C MET A 167 13.77 -1.20 1.49
N GLY A 168 12.63 -1.56 2.08
CA GLY A 168 12.09 -2.91 2.06
C GLY A 168 10.67 -2.99 1.48
N TRP A 169 9.89 -3.98 1.96
CA TRP A 169 8.49 -4.22 1.65
C TRP A 169 8.22 -4.54 0.18
N HIS A 170 9.21 -5.10 -0.53
CA HIS A 170 9.16 -5.36 -1.97
C HIS A 170 9.01 -4.10 -2.84
N SER A 171 9.35 -2.92 -2.31
CA SER A 171 9.14 -1.65 -3.01
C SER A 171 10.24 -1.28 -4.01
N VAL A 172 11.48 -1.73 -3.80
CA VAL A 172 12.61 -1.37 -4.68
C VAL A 172 12.37 -1.78 -6.14
N PRO A 173 12.00 -3.03 -6.47
CA PRO A 173 11.73 -3.40 -7.86
C PRO A 173 10.56 -2.60 -8.45
N ARG A 174 9.53 -2.27 -7.66
CA ARG A 174 8.40 -1.44 -8.10
C ARG A 174 8.82 -0.01 -8.38
N LEU A 175 9.65 0.60 -7.53
CA LEU A 175 10.21 1.92 -7.79
C LEU A 175 11.03 1.92 -9.09
N ILE A 176 11.87 0.88 -9.29
CA ILE A 176 12.62 0.74 -10.54
C ILE A 176 11.70 0.65 -11.75
N ALA A 177 10.61 -0.11 -11.67
CA ALA A 177 9.63 -0.22 -12.75
C ALA A 177 8.89 1.11 -13.02
N LEU A 178 8.59 1.90 -11.99
CA LEU A 178 7.86 3.16 -12.10
C LEU A 178 8.74 4.31 -12.60
N VAL A 179 9.93 4.49 -12.03
CA VAL A 179 10.76 5.71 -12.25
C VAL A 179 12.14 5.41 -12.84
N GLY A 180 12.45 4.14 -13.08
CA GLY A 180 13.75 3.71 -13.58
C GLY A 180 14.85 3.70 -12.52
N VAL A 181 15.95 3.03 -12.86
CA VAL A 181 17.06 2.76 -11.92
C VAL A 181 17.68 4.05 -11.38
N GLN A 182 17.87 5.08 -12.21
CA GLN A 182 18.60 6.27 -11.77
C GLN A 182 17.79 7.15 -10.82
N ALA A 183 16.49 7.33 -11.05
CA ALA A 183 15.64 8.06 -10.09
C ALA A 183 15.53 7.28 -8.77
N THR A 184 15.42 5.94 -8.84
CA THR A 184 15.45 5.08 -7.66
C THR A 184 16.75 5.22 -6.87
N ARG A 185 17.93 5.27 -7.54
CA ARG A 185 19.20 5.50 -6.84
C ARG A 185 19.26 6.85 -6.15
N ARG A 186 18.78 7.91 -6.80
CA ARG A 186 18.79 9.24 -6.20
C ARG A 186 17.92 9.30 -4.93
N VAL A 187 16.72 8.77 -4.97
CA VAL A 187 15.84 8.80 -3.81
C VAL A 187 16.33 7.89 -2.68
N LEU A 188 16.86 6.69 -2.99
CA LEU A 188 17.26 5.71 -1.98
C LEU A 188 18.67 5.89 -1.44
N LEU A 189 19.63 6.32 -2.28
CA LEU A 189 21.04 6.41 -1.89
C LEU A 189 21.49 7.85 -1.63
N ALA A 190 20.98 8.81 -2.40
CA ALA A 190 21.31 10.22 -2.20
C ALA A 190 20.34 10.94 -1.28
N GLY A 191 19.21 10.30 -0.90
CA GLY A 191 18.21 10.88 -0.01
C GLY A 191 17.47 12.08 -0.64
N GLU A 192 17.40 12.13 -1.98
CA GLU A 192 16.64 13.17 -2.66
C GLU A 192 15.14 13.02 -2.38
N GLU A 193 14.46 14.15 -2.27
CA GLU A 193 13.01 14.20 -2.23
C GLU A 193 12.48 14.74 -3.54
N TRP A 194 11.31 14.23 -3.99
CA TRP A 194 10.60 14.73 -5.15
C TRP A 194 9.43 15.60 -4.74
N THR A 195 9.27 16.74 -5.39
CA THR A 195 8.02 17.48 -5.42
C THR A 195 6.95 16.71 -6.21
N ALA A 196 5.68 17.13 -6.13
CA ALA A 196 4.61 16.53 -6.93
C ALA A 196 4.89 16.61 -8.44
N ASP A 197 5.42 17.74 -8.92
CA ASP A 197 5.76 17.94 -10.33
C ASP A 197 6.93 17.07 -10.77
N GLU A 198 7.93 16.88 -9.92
CA GLU A 198 9.05 15.96 -10.19
C GLU A 198 8.57 14.52 -10.22
N ALA A 199 7.74 14.10 -9.26
CA ALA A 199 7.13 12.78 -9.25
C ALA A 199 6.30 12.53 -10.52
N ARG A 200 5.57 13.55 -11.01
CA ARG A 200 4.83 13.50 -12.28
C ARG A 200 5.77 13.32 -13.47
N ARG A 201 6.85 14.10 -13.55
CA ARG A 201 7.83 14.00 -14.64
C ARG A 201 8.57 12.67 -14.66
N LEU A 202 8.83 12.08 -13.50
CA LEU A 202 9.48 10.79 -13.35
C LEU A 202 8.55 9.60 -13.64
N GLY A 203 7.23 9.83 -13.71
CA GLY A 203 6.23 8.78 -13.89
C GLY A 203 5.77 8.12 -12.59
N PHE A 204 6.18 8.62 -11.42
CA PHE A 204 5.69 8.12 -10.14
C PHE A 204 4.26 8.59 -9.88
N ALA A 205 3.94 9.86 -10.08
CA ALA A 205 2.58 10.37 -9.98
C ALA A 205 1.90 10.38 -11.35
N ASP A 206 0.67 9.89 -11.41
CA ASP A 206 -0.16 9.84 -12.63
C ASP A 206 -0.92 11.15 -12.88
N GLU A 207 -1.30 11.83 -11.80
CA GLU A 207 -2.01 13.13 -11.85
C GLU A 207 -1.52 14.02 -10.70
N VAL A 208 -1.41 15.32 -10.95
CA VAL A 208 -1.16 16.34 -9.93
C VAL A 208 -2.35 17.29 -9.89
N CYS A 209 -2.86 17.58 -8.70
CA CYS A 209 -3.99 18.46 -8.46
C CYS A 209 -3.67 19.54 -7.42
N GLU A 210 -4.57 20.49 -7.25
CA GLU A 210 -4.49 21.53 -6.21
C GLU A 210 -4.40 20.89 -4.81
N ALA A 211 -3.78 21.61 -3.87
CA ALA A 211 -3.70 21.17 -2.48
C ALA A 211 -5.10 20.95 -1.87
N GLY A 212 -5.28 19.85 -1.16
CA GLY A 212 -6.58 19.42 -0.64
C GLY A 212 -7.46 18.69 -1.65
N GLY A 213 -7.02 18.53 -2.91
CA GLY A 213 -7.81 17.96 -4.00
C GLY A 213 -7.55 16.49 -4.31
N ALA A 214 -6.54 15.85 -3.68
CA ALA A 214 -6.09 14.52 -4.10
C ALA A 214 -7.19 13.46 -4.00
N LEU A 215 -7.95 13.41 -2.91
CA LEU A 215 -9.04 12.45 -2.76
C LEU A 215 -10.15 12.67 -3.80
N THR A 216 -10.52 13.91 -4.08
CA THR A 216 -11.54 14.25 -5.08
C THR A 216 -11.09 13.84 -6.48
N ALA A 217 -9.82 14.11 -6.84
CA ALA A 217 -9.27 13.72 -8.13
C ALA A 217 -9.12 12.19 -8.26
N ALA A 218 -8.70 11.50 -7.21
CA ALA A 218 -8.64 10.04 -7.17
C ALA A 218 -10.04 9.41 -7.33
N ARG A 219 -11.06 9.97 -6.70
CA ARG A 219 -12.45 9.52 -6.87
C ARG A 219 -12.93 9.68 -8.30
N ARG A 220 -12.68 10.82 -8.92
CA ARG A 220 -13.03 11.05 -10.34
C ARG A 220 -12.36 9.99 -11.25
N MET A 221 -11.10 9.62 -10.96
CA MET A 221 -10.42 8.53 -11.66
C MET A 221 -11.09 7.18 -11.39
N ALA A 222 -11.43 6.89 -10.12
CA ALA A 222 -12.11 5.67 -9.73
C ALA A 222 -13.49 5.52 -10.38
N ASP A 223 -14.29 6.60 -10.43
CA ASP A 223 -15.60 6.61 -11.08
C ASP A 223 -15.50 6.28 -12.57
N ARG A 224 -14.50 6.85 -13.25
CA ARG A 224 -14.24 6.55 -14.67
C ARG A 224 -13.89 5.06 -14.86
N ILE A 225 -13.03 4.50 -14.02
CA ILE A 225 -12.61 3.09 -14.11
C ILE A 225 -13.78 2.16 -13.75
N ALA A 226 -14.54 2.49 -12.71
CA ALA A 226 -15.70 1.71 -12.28
C ALA A 226 -16.80 1.63 -13.33
N GLY A 227 -16.86 2.59 -14.26
CA GLY A 227 -17.76 2.60 -15.41
C GLY A 227 -17.41 1.56 -16.50
N TYR A 228 -16.22 0.98 -16.47
CA TYR A 228 -15.82 -0.06 -17.44
C TYR A 228 -16.27 -1.46 -17.01
N PRO A 229 -16.34 -2.44 -17.94
CA PRO A 229 -16.62 -3.83 -17.61
C PRO A 229 -15.60 -4.40 -16.63
N GLY A 230 -16.03 -4.69 -15.39
CA GLY A 230 -15.12 -5.02 -14.29
C GLY A 230 -14.28 -6.28 -14.53
N LEU A 231 -14.81 -7.30 -15.21
CA LEU A 231 -14.05 -8.49 -15.55
C LEU A 231 -12.86 -8.16 -16.47
N ALA A 232 -13.08 -7.33 -17.49
CA ALA A 232 -12.02 -6.90 -18.41
C ALA A 232 -10.93 -6.11 -17.68
N VAL A 233 -11.33 -5.19 -16.79
CA VAL A 233 -10.39 -4.41 -15.96
C VAL A 233 -9.51 -5.32 -15.10
N ARG A 234 -10.10 -6.29 -14.40
CA ARG A 234 -9.36 -7.27 -13.58
C ARG A 234 -8.37 -8.10 -14.43
N MET A 235 -8.82 -8.59 -15.58
CA MET A 235 -7.98 -9.40 -16.49
C MET A 235 -6.79 -8.59 -17.01
N ILE A 236 -7.02 -7.35 -17.45
CA ILE A 236 -5.97 -6.46 -17.97
C ILE A 236 -4.97 -6.11 -16.86
N LYS A 237 -5.45 -5.72 -15.65
CA LYS A 237 -4.57 -5.47 -14.48
C LYS A 237 -3.68 -6.68 -14.22
N ARG A 238 -4.27 -7.89 -14.16
CA ARG A 238 -3.51 -9.12 -13.91
C ARG A 238 -2.46 -9.40 -14.97
N GLN A 239 -2.74 -9.12 -16.25
CA GLN A 239 -1.77 -9.27 -17.35
C GLN A 239 -0.60 -8.27 -17.20
N ILE A 240 -0.91 -7.02 -16.86
CA ILE A 240 0.10 -5.98 -16.61
C ILE A 240 0.97 -6.39 -15.42
N ASP A 241 0.36 -6.75 -14.28
CA ASP A 241 1.08 -7.13 -13.07
C ASP A 241 1.97 -8.36 -13.29
N ALA A 242 1.47 -9.39 -13.98
CA ALA A 242 2.24 -10.58 -14.31
C ALA A 242 3.45 -10.27 -15.19
N SER A 243 3.37 -9.28 -16.06
CA SER A 243 4.46 -8.87 -16.94
C SER A 243 5.46 -7.93 -16.25
N ALA A 244 4.94 -6.92 -15.54
CA ALA A 244 5.77 -5.87 -14.94
C ALA A 244 6.44 -6.34 -13.64
N HIS A 245 5.79 -7.25 -12.88
CA HIS A 245 6.17 -7.61 -11.51
C HIS A 245 6.60 -9.08 -11.33
N ALA A 246 6.83 -9.80 -12.43
CA ALA A 246 7.19 -11.22 -12.41
C ALA A 246 8.41 -11.54 -11.52
N LEU A 247 9.37 -10.63 -11.45
CA LEU A 247 10.60 -10.79 -10.68
C LEU A 247 10.62 -10.05 -9.35
N ASP A 248 9.59 -9.30 -8.99
CA ASP A 248 9.58 -8.46 -7.78
C ASP A 248 9.90 -9.29 -6.54
N TYR A 249 9.21 -10.43 -6.38
CA TYR A 249 9.45 -11.31 -5.24
C TYR A 249 10.85 -11.93 -5.27
N ALA A 250 11.32 -12.39 -6.42
CA ALA A 250 12.62 -13.03 -6.55
C ALA A 250 13.77 -12.06 -6.23
N THR A 251 13.61 -10.77 -6.57
CA THR A 251 14.63 -9.74 -6.36
C THR A 251 14.57 -9.07 -4.98
N SER A 252 13.47 -9.23 -4.25
CA SER A 252 13.23 -8.61 -2.95
C SER A 252 12.88 -9.59 -1.82
N ALA A 253 13.02 -10.91 -2.05
CA ALA A 253 12.67 -11.94 -1.07
C ALA A 253 13.45 -11.82 0.25
N TYR A 254 14.64 -11.23 0.20
CA TYR A 254 15.53 -11.05 1.35
C TYR A 254 15.41 -9.67 2.03
N ASP A 255 14.55 -8.77 1.56
CA ASP A 255 14.41 -7.42 2.11
C ASP A 255 14.22 -7.44 3.63
N LYS A 256 13.36 -8.34 4.12
CA LYS A 256 13.06 -8.47 5.55
C LYS A 256 14.25 -8.96 6.37
N ASP A 257 15.07 -9.84 5.81
CA ASP A 257 16.25 -10.35 6.50
C ASP A 257 17.32 -9.25 6.56
N GLN A 258 17.48 -8.43 5.51
CA GLN A 258 18.31 -7.23 5.50
C GLN A 258 17.78 -6.18 6.49
N GLN A 259 16.48 -5.97 6.53
CA GLN A 259 15.82 -5.08 7.49
C GLN A 259 16.11 -5.50 8.92
N LEU A 260 16.07 -6.79 9.21
CA LEU A 260 16.40 -7.32 10.53
C LEU A 260 17.87 -7.06 10.89
N VAL A 261 18.79 -7.27 9.95
CA VAL A 261 20.23 -6.94 10.14
C VAL A 261 20.40 -5.45 10.43
N ALA A 262 19.71 -4.58 9.68
CA ALA A 262 19.73 -3.15 9.92
C ALA A 262 19.25 -2.80 11.34
N TRP A 263 18.12 -3.34 11.78
CA TRP A 263 17.58 -3.09 13.14
C TRP A 263 18.53 -3.50 14.26
N MET A 264 19.38 -4.50 14.02
CA MET A 264 20.36 -4.98 15.00
C MET A 264 21.67 -4.18 14.97
N SER A 265 21.86 -3.26 14.03
CA SER A 265 23.06 -2.45 13.90
C SER A 265 23.10 -1.32 14.95
N GLU A 266 24.32 -0.97 15.39
CA GLU A 266 24.55 0.16 16.30
C GLU A 266 24.12 1.48 15.64
N ASP A 267 24.34 1.63 14.34
CA ASP A 267 23.97 2.83 13.58
C ASP A 267 22.46 3.08 13.59
N PHE A 268 21.64 2.01 13.38
CA PHE A 268 20.20 2.11 13.46
C PHE A 268 19.73 2.47 14.87
N GLN A 269 20.30 1.84 15.90
CA GLN A 269 19.93 2.12 17.28
C GLN A 269 20.24 3.58 17.66
N ALA A 270 21.41 4.08 17.23
CA ALA A 270 21.81 5.48 17.44
C ALA A 270 20.88 6.45 16.67
N ALA A 271 20.49 6.13 15.45
CA ALA A 271 19.57 6.93 14.64
C ALA A 271 18.17 6.93 15.27
N ARG A 272 17.65 5.75 15.67
CA ARG A 272 16.33 5.60 16.31
C ARG A 272 16.22 6.40 17.60
N ALA A 273 17.27 6.46 18.41
CA ALA A 273 17.28 7.20 19.68
C ALA A 273 16.89 8.69 19.54
N LYS A 274 17.01 9.28 18.34
CA LYS A 274 16.59 10.64 18.03
C LYS A 274 15.06 10.81 17.93
N PHE A 275 14.32 9.73 17.71
CA PHE A 275 12.87 9.71 17.54
C PHE A 275 12.11 9.29 18.79
N VAL A 276 12.79 8.76 19.80
CA VAL A 276 12.20 8.23 21.06
C VAL A 276 12.15 9.28 22.17
N ARG A 277 12.52 10.54 21.91
CA ARG A 277 12.53 11.65 22.89
C ARG A 277 11.16 12.24 23.13
#